data_fdde50c2232f17bb69a99c5c9d8d11e3
#
_entry.id   fdde50c2232f17bb69a99c5c9d8d11e3
#
_cell.length_a   1.000
_cell.length_b   1.000
_cell.length_c   1.000
_cell.angle_alpha   90.00
_cell.angle_beta   90.00
_cell.angle_gamma   90.00
#
_symmetry.space_group_name_H-M   'P 1'
#
loop_
_entity.id
_entity.type
_entity.pdbx_description
1 polymer ?
#
loop_
_entity_poly.entity_id
_entity_poly.type
_entity_poly.pdbx_seq_one_letter_code
_entity_poly.pdbx_strand_id
1 'polypeptide(L)'
;MSVAITASAGMQRWVDDAAEFPRAVPARLRMLLDTGLVHEAGGTYLERPSAELLERMPAAELEAFVNRVSLDTLKPVQRLERGSEPWCYEAVAIGIAFGERVLAASAGHVSIVLDLDEERSSCVLRFTSGPWAPPHPDEVDWLGMVRG
;
A
#
# COMPACT_ATOMS: atom_id res chain seq x y z
N MET A 1 3.61 17.63 6.24
CA MET A 1 4.28 16.71 5.29
C MET A 1 3.46 16.65 4.01
N SER A 2 4.09 16.81 2.87
CA SER A 2 3.44 16.63 1.58
C SER A 2 3.68 15.20 1.05
N VAL A 3 2.70 14.71 0.30
CA VAL A 3 2.78 13.39 -0.35
C VAL A 3 2.58 13.59 -1.85
N ALA A 4 3.51 13.08 -2.63
CA ALA A 4 3.40 13.10 -4.08
C ALA A 4 2.78 11.78 -4.54
N ILE A 5 1.71 11.86 -5.33
CA ILE A 5 1.01 10.69 -5.88
C ILE A 5 1.14 10.71 -7.39
N THR A 6 1.58 9.59 -7.94
CA THR A 6 1.59 9.34 -9.40
C THR A 6 0.69 8.14 -9.66
N ALA A 7 -0.15 8.21 -10.68
CA ALA A 7 -1.13 7.17 -10.94
C ALA A 7 -1.29 6.90 -12.43
N SER A 8 -1.67 5.66 -12.77
CA SER A 8 -2.11 5.32 -14.12
C SER A 8 -3.41 6.06 -14.46
N ALA A 9 -3.72 6.19 -15.75
CA ALA A 9 -4.93 6.89 -16.19
C ALA A 9 -6.20 6.27 -15.56
N GLY A 10 -6.29 4.93 -15.51
CA GLY A 10 -7.42 4.23 -14.91
C GLY A 10 -7.54 4.40 -13.40
N MET A 11 -6.42 4.66 -12.71
CA MET A 11 -6.41 4.86 -11.26
C MET A 11 -6.76 6.30 -10.88
N GLN A 12 -6.53 7.27 -11.77
CA GLN A 12 -6.62 8.69 -11.43
C GLN A 12 -8.00 9.10 -10.87
N ARG A 13 -9.08 8.54 -11.41
CA ARG A 13 -10.43 8.84 -10.93
C ARG A 13 -10.63 8.44 -9.46
N TRP A 14 -10.05 7.30 -9.07
CA TRP A 14 -10.13 6.83 -7.69
C TRP A 14 -9.32 7.71 -6.75
N VAL A 15 -8.18 8.20 -7.22
CA VAL A 15 -7.34 9.13 -6.46
C VAL A 15 -8.09 10.45 -6.23
N ASP A 16 -8.73 10.98 -7.26
CA ASP A 16 -9.49 12.22 -7.16
C ASP A 16 -10.68 12.07 -6.20
N ASP A 17 -11.44 10.98 -6.31
CA ASP A 17 -12.55 10.68 -5.42
C ASP A 17 -12.08 10.49 -3.97
N ALA A 18 -10.95 9.82 -3.77
CA ALA A 18 -10.40 9.62 -2.42
C ALA A 18 -9.95 10.92 -1.78
N ALA A 19 -9.44 11.88 -2.56
CA ALA A 19 -9.07 13.20 -2.04
C ALA A 19 -10.31 13.99 -1.59
N GLU A 20 -11.43 13.84 -2.30
CA GLU A 20 -12.69 14.50 -1.97
C GLU A 20 -13.42 13.81 -0.81
N PHE A 21 -13.38 12.48 -0.75
CA PHE A 21 -14.07 11.66 0.26
C PHE A 21 -13.08 10.76 1.01
N PRO A 22 -12.26 11.33 1.91
CA PRO A 22 -11.24 10.54 2.62
C PRO A 22 -11.85 9.46 3.49
N ARG A 23 -11.14 8.34 3.63
CA ARG A 23 -11.55 7.22 4.47
C ARG A 23 -10.68 7.12 5.73
N ALA A 24 -11.30 6.66 6.81
CA ALA A 24 -10.56 6.30 8.00
C ALA A 24 -9.79 5.00 7.77
N VAL A 25 -8.63 4.88 8.38
CA VAL A 25 -7.85 3.65 8.33
C VAL A 25 -8.52 2.60 9.23
N PRO A 26 -8.83 1.41 8.72
CA PRO A 26 -9.42 0.34 9.53
C PRO A 26 -8.55 -0.04 10.72
N ALA A 27 -9.17 -0.51 11.80
CA ALA A 27 -8.48 -0.86 13.05
C ALA A 27 -7.34 -1.84 12.85
N ARG A 28 -7.52 -2.86 12.00
CA ARG A 28 -6.48 -3.84 11.67
C ARG A 28 -5.19 -3.19 11.15
N LEU A 29 -5.31 -2.21 10.28
CA LEU A 29 -4.16 -1.48 9.73
C LEU A 29 -3.60 -0.48 10.73
N ARG A 30 -4.45 0.16 11.54
CA ARG A 30 -3.99 1.05 12.61
C ARG A 30 -3.13 0.31 13.61
N MET A 31 -3.48 -0.92 13.94
CA MET A 31 -2.69 -1.76 14.87
C MET A 31 -1.27 -2.01 14.35
N LEU A 32 -1.10 -2.21 13.06
CA LEU A 32 0.23 -2.36 12.45
C LEU A 32 1.07 -1.09 12.63
N LEU A 33 0.44 0.08 12.45
CA LEU A 33 1.13 1.37 12.63
C LEU A 33 1.42 1.68 14.10
N ASP A 34 0.51 1.31 15.00
CA ASP A 34 0.67 1.54 16.45
C ASP A 34 1.82 0.71 17.03
N THR A 35 2.04 -0.49 16.50
CA THR A 35 3.20 -1.32 16.85
C THR A 35 4.51 -0.66 16.40
N GLY A 36 4.45 0.18 15.38
CA GLY A 36 5.60 0.87 14.81
C GLY A 36 6.31 0.07 13.75
N LEU A 37 7.04 0.78 12.88
CA LEU A 37 7.83 0.16 11.85
C LEU A 37 9.10 -0.44 12.43
N VAL A 38 9.47 -1.61 11.94
CA VAL A 38 10.68 -2.33 12.38
C VAL A 38 11.80 -2.07 11.36
N HIS A 39 12.98 -1.67 11.85
CA HIS A 39 14.16 -1.48 11.02
C HIS A 39 15.17 -2.58 11.33
N GLU A 40 15.43 -3.45 10.38
CA GLU A 40 16.38 -4.56 10.52
C GLU A 40 17.10 -4.84 9.20
N ALA A 41 18.37 -5.21 9.26
CA ALA A 41 19.16 -5.67 8.11
C ALA A 41 19.06 -4.75 6.88
N GLY A 42 18.98 -3.43 7.09
CA GLY A 42 18.89 -2.44 6.01
C GLY A 42 17.49 -2.26 5.43
N GLY A 43 16.47 -2.93 5.97
CA GLY A 43 15.08 -2.81 5.53
C GLY A 43 14.16 -2.18 6.56
N THR A 44 12.99 -1.77 6.11
CA THR A 44 11.92 -1.23 6.94
C THR A 44 10.67 -2.10 6.76
N TYR A 45 10.08 -2.56 7.87
CA TYR A 45 9.02 -3.57 7.84
C TYR A 45 7.82 -3.17 8.70
N LEU A 46 6.61 -3.55 8.26
CA LEU A 46 5.37 -3.44 9.05
C LEU A 46 5.39 -4.38 10.25
N GLU A 47 5.95 -5.56 10.06
CA GLU A 47 6.10 -6.58 11.09
C GLU A 47 7.53 -7.12 11.05
N ARG A 48 8.05 -7.55 12.19
CA ARG A 48 9.38 -8.12 12.24
C ARG A 48 9.45 -9.41 11.40
N PRO A 49 10.32 -9.47 10.38
CA PRO A 49 10.48 -10.70 9.63
C PRO A 49 11.15 -11.79 10.49
N SER A 50 10.89 -13.06 10.16
CA SER A 50 11.53 -14.15 10.86
C SER A 50 13.04 -14.17 10.61
N ALA A 51 13.81 -14.72 11.56
CA ALA A 51 15.26 -14.86 11.41
C ALA A 51 15.63 -15.67 10.16
N GLU A 52 14.84 -16.68 9.84
CA GLU A 52 15.04 -17.52 8.66
C GLU A 52 14.91 -16.72 7.36
N LEU A 53 13.90 -15.87 7.24
CA LEU A 53 13.72 -15.01 6.08
C LEU A 53 14.83 -13.97 5.95
N LEU A 54 15.26 -13.38 7.08
CA LEU A 54 16.36 -12.42 7.10
C LEU A 54 17.67 -13.03 6.57
N GLU A 55 17.91 -14.31 6.83
CA GLU A 55 19.08 -15.03 6.35
C GLU A 55 19.01 -15.40 4.87
N ARG A 56 17.80 -15.68 4.36
CA ARG A 56 17.59 -16.19 3.00
C ARG A 56 17.38 -15.16 1.92
N MET A 57 16.83 -14.00 2.27
CA MET A 57 16.40 -13.01 1.29
C MET A 57 17.15 -11.69 1.44
N PRO A 58 17.58 -11.08 0.31
CA PRO A 58 18.08 -9.70 0.33
C PRO A 58 16.99 -8.75 0.85
N ALA A 59 17.39 -7.64 1.48
CA ALA A 59 16.47 -6.68 2.11
C ALA A 59 15.38 -6.19 1.15
N ALA A 60 15.74 -5.85 -0.09
CA ALA A 60 14.78 -5.33 -1.06
C ALA A 60 13.67 -6.33 -1.40
N GLU A 61 14.03 -7.62 -1.58
CA GLU A 61 13.06 -8.68 -1.84
C GLU A 61 12.20 -8.98 -0.61
N LEU A 62 12.83 -8.98 0.56
CA LEU A 62 12.16 -9.23 1.82
C LEU A 62 11.14 -8.13 2.15
N GLU A 63 11.48 -6.87 1.92
CA GLU A 63 10.53 -5.76 2.09
C GLU A 63 9.30 -5.93 1.20
N ALA A 64 9.50 -6.26 -0.08
CA ALA A 64 8.39 -6.46 -1.02
C ALA A 64 7.49 -7.63 -0.60
N PHE A 65 8.05 -8.64 0.03
CA PHE A 65 7.33 -9.80 0.52
C PHE A 65 6.57 -9.55 1.83
N VAL A 66 7.24 -8.94 2.81
CA VAL A 66 6.68 -8.70 4.16
C VAL A 66 5.72 -7.51 4.17
N ASN A 67 6.04 -6.45 3.43
CA ASN A 67 5.27 -5.21 3.43
C ASN A 67 4.13 -5.22 2.40
N ARG A 68 3.48 -6.35 2.30
CA ARG A 68 2.35 -6.54 1.40
C ARG A 68 1.05 -6.57 2.19
N VAL A 69 0.12 -5.70 1.82
CA VAL A 69 -1.21 -5.63 2.43
C VAL A 69 -2.27 -5.84 1.36
N SER A 70 -3.07 -6.89 1.52
CA SER A 70 -4.23 -7.15 0.65
C SER A 70 -5.42 -6.35 1.15
N LEU A 71 -5.76 -5.25 0.47
CA LEU A 71 -6.85 -4.36 0.87
C LEU A 71 -8.22 -4.99 0.63
N ASP A 72 -8.31 -5.89 -0.33
CA ASP A 72 -9.56 -6.61 -0.67
C ASP A 72 -10.02 -7.57 0.44
N THR A 73 -9.15 -7.94 1.37
CA THR A 73 -9.51 -8.79 2.51
C THR A 73 -10.01 -8.01 3.72
N LEU A 74 -9.95 -6.69 3.71
CA LEU A 74 -10.43 -5.86 4.81
C LEU A 74 -11.96 -5.83 4.84
N LYS A 75 -12.54 -5.88 6.04
CA LYS A 75 -14.00 -5.93 6.22
C LYS A 75 -14.78 -4.86 5.46
N PRO A 76 -14.38 -3.57 5.49
CA PRO A 76 -15.10 -2.53 4.76
C PRO A 76 -15.17 -2.77 3.24
N VAL A 77 -14.16 -3.42 2.68
CA VAL A 77 -14.08 -3.75 1.25
C VAL A 77 -14.78 -5.07 0.97
N GLN A 78 -14.54 -6.07 1.80
CA GLN A 78 -15.03 -7.43 1.63
C GLN A 78 -16.55 -7.55 1.61
N ARG A 79 -17.27 -6.66 2.31
CA ARG A 79 -18.73 -6.62 2.33
C ARG A 79 -19.36 -6.05 1.06
N LEU A 80 -18.56 -5.42 0.19
CA LEU A 80 -19.02 -4.84 -1.07
C LEU A 80 -18.92 -5.87 -2.19
N GLU A 81 -19.72 -5.69 -3.25
CA GLU A 81 -19.65 -6.56 -4.41
C GLU A 81 -18.28 -6.48 -5.06
N ARG A 82 -17.61 -7.63 -5.15
CA ARG A 82 -16.25 -7.76 -5.65
C ARG A 82 -16.10 -7.18 -7.05
N GLY A 83 -15.13 -6.28 -7.23
CA GLY A 83 -14.88 -5.63 -8.50
C GLY A 83 -15.83 -4.51 -8.88
N SER A 84 -16.85 -4.22 -8.05
CA SER A 84 -17.77 -3.10 -8.29
C SER A 84 -17.07 -1.75 -8.08
N GLU A 85 -17.67 -0.65 -8.58
CA GLU A 85 -17.15 0.70 -8.33
C GLU A 85 -17.01 1.02 -6.84
N PRO A 86 -18.01 0.75 -5.97
CA PRO A 86 -17.87 0.97 -4.53
C PRO A 86 -16.70 0.16 -3.93
N TRP A 87 -16.50 -1.07 -4.38
CA TRP A 87 -15.38 -1.91 -3.94
C TRP A 87 -14.04 -1.32 -4.33
N CYS A 88 -13.87 -0.92 -5.58
CA CYS A 88 -12.65 -0.28 -6.07
C CYS A 88 -12.37 1.02 -5.32
N TYR A 89 -13.37 1.87 -5.18
CA TYR A 89 -13.25 3.14 -4.46
C TYR A 89 -12.81 2.93 -3.02
N GLU A 90 -13.49 2.03 -2.29
CA GLU A 90 -13.21 1.78 -0.88
C GLU A 90 -11.79 1.25 -0.67
N ALA A 91 -11.38 0.27 -1.50
CA ALA A 91 -10.04 -0.29 -1.42
C ALA A 91 -8.95 0.76 -1.68
N VAL A 92 -9.11 1.55 -2.73
CA VAL A 92 -8.13 2.60 -3.08
C VAL A 92 -8.09 3.71 -2.04
N ALA A 93 -9.25 4.15 -1.56
CA ALA A 93 -9.33 5.19 -0.54
C ALA A 93 -8.66 4.78 0.79
N ILE A 94 -8.90 3.55 1.23
CA ILE A 94 -8.22 2.99 2.41
C ILE A 94 -6.73 2.87 2.17
N GLY A 95 -6.33 2.41 0.98
CA GLY A 95 -4.92 2.29 0.60
C GLY A 95 -4.17 3.61 0.65
N ILE A 96 -4.77 4.68 0.12
CA ILE A 96 -4.19 6.03 0.16
C ILE A 96 -4.07 6.51 1.60
N ALA A 97 -5.13 6.39 2.39
CA ALA A 97 -5.13 6.81 3.80
C ALA A 97 -4.07 6.07 4.61
N PHE A 98 -3.97 4.76 4.44
CA PHE A 98 -2.95 3.94 5.09
C PHE A 98 -1.54 4.30 4.62
N GLY A 99 -1.35 4.45 3.30
CA GLY A 99 -0.07 4.82 2.72
C GLY A 99 0.45 6.16 3.24
N GLU A 100 -0.40 7.15 3.38
CA GLU A 100 -0.04 8.45 3.96
C GLU A 100 0.48 8.29 5.39
N ARG A 101 -0.14 7.42 6.18
CA ARG A 101 0.29 7.16 7.56
C ARG A 101 1.61 6.40 7.61
N VAL A 102 1.83 5.47 6.70
CA VAL A 102 3.12 4.76 6.60
C VAL A 102 4.23 5.75 6.28
N LEU A 103 4.01 6.65 5.33
CA LEU A 103 4.97 7.69 4.97
C LEU A 103 5.27 8.62 6.14
N ALA A 104 4.23 9.00 6.90
CA ALA A 104 4.40 9.84 8.09
C ALA A 104 5.19 9.15 9.19
N ALA A 105 5.02 7.84 9.36
CA ALA A 105 5.69 7.04 10.37
C ALA A 105 7.13 6.64 10.00
N SER A 106 7.47 6.66 8.70
CA SER A 106 8.79 6.25 8.23
C SER A 106 9.83 7.35 8.48
N ALA A 107 11.03 6.94 8.90
CA ALA A 107 12.14 7.85 9.16
C ALA A 107 13.05 8.05 7.95
N GLY A 108 12.90 7.25 6.90
CA GLY A 108 13.75 7.26 5.72
C GLY A 108 12.97 7.39 4.44
N HIS A 109 13.63 7.14 3.33
CA HIS A 109 12.99 7.13 2.02
C HIS A 109 12.20 5.84 1.83
N VAL A 110 10.90 5.96 1.72
CA VAL A 110 9.96 4.85 1.51
C VAL A 110 9.07 5.20 0.33
N SER A 111 8.84 4.23 -0.52
CA SER A 111 7.92 4.31 -1.65
C SER A 111 6.78 3.31 -1.46
N ILE A 112 5.57 3.74 -1.76
CA ILE A 112 4.37 2.90 -1.66
C ILE A 112 3.81 2.70 -3.06
N VAL A 113 3.45 1.47 -3.38
CA VAL A 113 2.78 1.12 -4.62
C VAL A 113 1.49 0.40 -4.32
N LEU A 114 0.41 0.85 -4.92
CA LEU A 114 -0.91 0.24 -4.84
C LEU A 114 -1.30 -0.27 -6.22
N ASP A 115 -1.61 -1.56 -6.30
CA ASP A 115 -2.05 -2.21 -7.53
C ASP A 115 -3.53 -2.56 -7.43
N LEU A 116 -4.30 -2.18 -8.45
CA LEU A 116 -5.70 -2.55 -8.59
C LEU A 116 -5.87 -3.40 -9.84
N ASP A 117 -6.21 -4.68 -9.66
CA ASP A 117 -6.52 -5.60 -10.74
C ASP A 117 -8.02 -5.86 -10.74
N GLU A 118 -8.76 -5.19 -11.64
CA GLU A 118 -10.22 -5.31 -11.72
C GLU A 118 -10.65 -6.71 -12.18
N GLU A 119 -9.90 -7.34 -13.08
CA GLU A 119 -10.22 -8.68 -13.56
C GLU A 119 -10.12 -9.74 -12.48
N ARG A 120 -9.07 -9.67 -11.67
CA ARG A 120 -8.85 -10.60 -10.55
C ARG A 120 -9.53 -10.15 -9.27
N SER A 121 -10.13 -8.97 -9.27
CA SER A 121 -10.75 -8.34 -8.10
C SER A 121 -9.80 -8.33 -6.91
N SER A 122 -8.58 -7.86 -7.12
CA SER A 122 -7.56 -7.73 -6.10
C SER A 122 -7.05 -6.30 -6.00
N CYS A 123 -6.73 -5.89 -4.78
CA CYS A 123 -6.10 -4.61 -4.51
C CYS A 123 -5.03 -4.83 -3.45
N VAL A 124 -3.78 -4.57 -3.83
CA VAL A 124 -2.61 -4.86 -2.98
C VAL A 124 -1.75 -3.63 -2.85
N LEU A 125 -1.39 -3.32 -1.62
CA LEU A 125 -0.44 -2.26 -1.29
C LEU A 125 0.88 -2.90 -0.88
N ARG A 126 2.00 -2.35 -1.38
CA ARG A 126 3.35 -2.73 -0.99
C ARG A 126 4.15 -1.47 -0.67
N PHE A 127 5.09 -1.57 0.25
CA PHE A 127 6.07 -0.50 0.39
C PHE A 127 7.50 -1.05 0.52
N THR A 128 8.46 -0.26 0.04
CA THR A 128 9.87 -0.59 0.07
C THR A 128 10.70 0.66 0.37
N SER A 129 11.90 0.46 0.89
CA SER A 129 12.90 1.52 1.01
C SER A 129 13.52 1.77 -0.36
N GLY A 130 13.49 3.01 -0.82
CA GLY A 130 14.09 3.37 -2.08
C GLY A 130 13.08 3.79 -3.15
N PRO A 131 13.55 4.05 -4.39
CA PRO A 131 12.69 4.50 -5.47
C PRO A 131 11.74 3.40 -5.90
N TRP A 132 10.51 3.79 -6.21
CA TRP A 132 9.54 2.86 -6.77
C TRP A 132 9.54 2.90 -8.29
N ALA A 133 9.09 1.79 -8.88
CA ALA A 133 8.77 1.73 -10.30
C ALA A 133 7.39 1.09 -10.45
N PRO A 134 6.57 1.51 -11.43
CA PRO A 134 5.26 0.89 -11.62
C PRO A 134 5.44 -0.58 -12.00
N PRO A 135 4.80 -1.51 -11.26
CA PRO A 135 4.81 -2.92 -11.65
C PRO A 135 3.81 -3.10 -12.80
N HIS A 136 4.21 -3.80 -13.85
CA HIS A 136 3.32 -4.17 -14.96
C HIS A 136 2.38 -3.04 -15.41
N PRO A 137 2.92 -1.86 -15.83
CA PRO A 137 2.10 -0.66 -16.08
C PRO A 137 1.02 -0.84 -17.14
N ASP A 138 1.13 -1.85 -18.00
CA ASP A 138 0.17 -2.16 -19.06
C ASP A 138 -0.88 -3.21 -18.65
N GLU A 139 -0.72 -3.86 -17.49
CA GLU A 139 -1.57 -4.97 -17.05
C GLU A 139 -2.53 -4.61 -15.93
N VAL A 140 -2.16 -3.69 -15.06
CA VAL A 140 -2.97 -3.30 -13.90
C VAL A 140 -3.00 -1.79 -13.74
N ASP A 141 -4.04 -1.29 -13.09
CA ASP A 141 -4.07 0.09 -12.62
C ASP A 141 -3.21 0.20 -11.36
N TRP A 142 -2.45 1.30 -11.27
CA TRP A 142 -1.50 1.48 -10.17
C TRP A 142 -1.44 2.93 -9.71
N LEU A 143 -1.03 3.12 -8.47
CA LEU A 143 -0.57 4.41 -7.97
C LEU A 143 0.70 4.22 -7.15
N GLY A 144 1.55 5.24 -7.17
CA GLY A 144 2.73 5.30 -6.34
C GLY A 144 2.66 6.53 -5.44
N MET A 145 3.13 6.39 -4.21
CA MET A 145 3.16 7.47 -3.23
C MET A 145 4.56 7.61 -2.67
N VAL A 146 5.06 8.83 -2.63
CA VAL A 146 6.35 9.15 -2.02
C VAL A 146 6.20 10.43 -1.20
N ARG A 147 7.09 10.60 -0.23
CA ARG A 147 7.17 11.85 0.53
C ARG A 147 7.68 12.94 -0.40
N GLY A 148 6.90 14.01 -0.50
CA GLY A 148 7.26 15.15 -1.31
C GLY A 148 8.36 16.02 -0.71
#